data_3fe3edacbee05a183f2fc5590fbcd672
#
_entry.id   3fe3edacbee05a183f2fc5590fbcd672
#
_cell.length_a   1.000
_cell.length_b   1.000
_cell.length_c   1.000
_cell.angle_alpha   90.00
_cell.angle_beta   90.00
_cell.angle_gamma   90.00
#
_symmetry.space_group_name_H-M   'P 1'
#
loop_
_entity.id
_entity.type
_entity.pdbx_description
1 polymer ?
#
loop_
_entity_poly.entity_id
_entity_poly.type
_entity_poly.pdbx_seq_one_letter_code
_entity_poly.pdbx_strand_id
1 'polypeptide(L)'
;GVPPPVRLSPNAYASRLRGLVIPTPENLKFETTQAVMLREFASRCDRVTDLHFPPLAVQLQLVRAASGDMLLRSGDYFCTRHSNLGGTVQAAFHLLTGSSEAPAIDEIPASTHRALKRIVCDCHRSHVAELSLPLLLLDIGTSESSLPYAVAQRRAENALRALKGALTRLAEELAPSETPGLQVLNLVLPPSSAQSIKAGIPSVAETTLTFLQHSFQCV
;
A
#
# COMPACT_ATOMS: atom_id res chain seq x y z
N GLY A 1 23.50 -25.37 -31.01
CA GLY A 1 22.29 -25.69 -30.30
C GLY A 1 21.26 -24.60 -30.54
N VAL A 2 20.07 -24.98 -31.00
CA VAL A 2 18.94 -24.06 -31.18
C VAL A 2 18.48 -23.66 -29.75
N PRO A 3 18.33 -22.36 -29.44
CA PRO A 3 17.82 -21.96 -28.14
C PRO A 3 16.40 -22.52 -27.93
N PRO A 4 16.03 -22.91 -26.71
CA PRO A 4 14.69 -23.44 -26.45
C PRO A 4 13.63 -22.37 -26.77
N PRO A 5 12.48 -22.78 -27.33
CA PRO A 5 11.42 -21.84 -27.66
C PRO A 5 10.92 -21.13 -26.41
N VAL A 6 10.84 -19.80 -26.46
CA VAL A 6 10.21 -19.00 -25.40
C VAL A 6 8.72 -19.33 -25.40
N ARG A 7 8.25 -20.02 -24.37
CA ARG A 7 6.83 -20.30 -24.17
C ARG A 7 6.19 -19.10 -23.47
N LEU A 8 5.46 -18.31 -24.22
CA LEU A 8 4.55 -17.31 -23.67
C LEU A 8 3.25 -18.03 -23.25
N SER A 9 3.07 -18.24 -21.97
CA SER A 9 1.85 -18.81 -21.45
C SER A 9 0.83 -17.68 -21.24
N PRO A 10 -0.33 -17.70 -21.90
CA PRO A 10 -1.40 -16.72 -21.64
C PRO A 10 -1.81 -16.68 -20.16
N ASN A 11 -1.72 -17.81 -19.45
CA ASN A 11 -2.00 -17.89 -18.01
C ASN A 11 -0.99 -17.11 -17.14
N ALA A 12 0.21 -16.83 -17.63
CA ALA A 12 1.15 -15.96 -16.91
C ALA A 12 0.73 -14.49 -16.96
N TYR A 13 -0.04 -14.10 -17.97
CA TYR A 13 -0.60 -12.75 -18.14
C TYR A 13 -2.04 -12.65 -17.61
N ALA A 14 -2.74 -13.76 -17.46
CA ALA A 14 -4.03 -13.87 -16.78
C ALA A 14 -3.85 -13.92 -15.25
N SER A 15 -2.63 -13.74 -14.75
CA SER A 15 -2.37 -13.65 -13.33
C SER A 15 -3.13 -12.45 -12.74
N ARG A 16 -3.76 -12.70 -11.63
CA ARG A 16 -4.56 -11.76 -10.85
C ARG A 16 -3.85 -10.41 -10.72
N LEU A 17 -4.56 -9.32 -10.98
CA LEU A 17 -4.01 -7.97 -10.83
C LEU A 17 -3.56 -7.77 -9.37
N ARG A 18 -2.39 -7.18 -9.23
CA ARG A 18 -1.78 -6.88 -7.92
C ARG A 18 -1.61 -5.39 -7.74
N GLY A 19 -2.04 -4.94 -6.58
CA GLY A 19 -1.93 -3.56 -6.15
C GLY A 19 -0.92 -3.37 -5.03
N LEU A 20 -0.38 -2.16 -4.95
CA LEU A 20 0.51 -1.69 -3.89
C LEU A 20 0.00 -0.36 -3.36
N VAL A 21 -0.14 -0.21 -2.05
CA VAL A 21 -0.39 1.08 -1.42
C VAL A 21 0.94 1.74 -1.05
N ILE A 22 1.13 2.97 -1.48
CA ILE A 22 2.34 3.76 -1.22
C ILE A 22 1.95 5.02 -0.45
N PRO A 23 2.40 5.19 0.80
CA PRO A 23 2.31 6.45 1.50
C PRO A 23 3.05 7.53 0.71
N THR A 24 2.36 8.60 0.37
CA THR A 24 2.85 9.62 -0.55
C THR A 24 2.65 11.00 0.09
N PRO A 25 3.65 11.88 0.08
CA PRO A 25 3.51 13.23 0.60
C PRO A 25 2.60 14.07 -0.31
N GLU A 26 1.88 15.02 0.28
CA GLU A 26 0.92 15.88 -0.43
C GLU A 26 1.54 16.69 -1.58
N ASN A 27 2.82 17.03 -1.47
CA ASN A 27 3.53 17.82 -2.48
C ASN A 27 3.85 17.04 -3.76
N LEU A 28 3.61 15.73 -3.80
CA LEU A 28 3.90 14.82 -4.92
C LEU A 28 5.34 14.95 -5.48
N LYS A 29 6.30 15.30 -4.64
CA LYS A 29 7.72 15.40 -5.04
C LYS A 29 8.41 14.06 -4.82
N PHE A 30 8.40 13.23 -5.85
CA PHE A 30 8.96 11.87 -5.81
C PHE A 30 10.50 11.87 -5.82
N GLU A 31 11.11 12.83 -6.50
CA GLU A 31 12.56 12.89 -6.71
C GLU A 31 13.32 13.43 -5.48
N THR A 32 12.73 14.39 -4.78
CA THR A 32 13.36 15.09 -3.65
C THR A 32 12.91 14.61 -2.29
N THR A 33 12.00 13.64 -2.25
CA THR A 33 11.47 13.12 -0.98
C THR A 33 12.52 12.30 -0.24
N GLN A 34 12.53 12.39 1.07
CA GLN A 34 13.29 11.48 1.94
C GLN A 34 12.63 10.10 2.07
N ALA A 35 11.41 9.98 1.57
CA ALA A 35 10.63 8.75 1.55
C ALA A 35 11.31 7.66 0.69
N VAL A 36 11.93 6.68 1.35
CA VAL A 36 12.74 5.64 0.68
C VAL A 36 11.88 4.78 -0.22
N MET A 37 10.72 4.36 0.27
CA MET A 37 9.79 3.53 -0.50
C MET A 37 9.33 4.23 -1.78
N LEU A 38 9.02 5.52 -1.69
CA LEU A 38 8.58 6.30 -2.84
C LEU A 38 9.69 6.52 -3.86
N ARG A 39 10.92 6.79 -3.39
CA ARG A 39 12.10 6.90 -4.28
C ARG A 39 12.43 5.58 -4.97
N GLU A 40 12.36 4.48 -4.24
CA GLU A 40 12.60 3.16 -4.82
C GLU A 40 11.52 2.82 -5.87
N PHE A 41 10.27 3.13 -5.58
CA PHE A 41 9.17 2.99 -6.52
C PHE A 41 9.43 3.81 -7.80
N ALA A 42 9.72 5.09 -7.69
CA ALA A 42 10.03 5.95 -8.83
C ALA A 42 11.23 5.41 -9.65
N SER A 43 12.33 5.05 -8.97
CA SER A 43 13.49 4.45 -9.61
C SER A 43 13.20 3.14 -10.34
N ARG A 44 12.28 2.33 -9.83
CA ARG A 44 11.83 1.11 -10.53
C ARG A 44 11.00 1.45 -11.76
N CYS A 45 10.11 2.45 -11.67
CA CYS A 45 9.36 2.93 -12.82
C CYS A 45 10.28 3.42 -13.95
N ASP A 46 11.35 4.13 -13.61
CA ASP A 46 12.31 4.66 -14.59
C ASP A 46 13.14 3.56 -15.28
N ARG A 47 13.35 2.43 -14.61
CA ARG A 47 14.12 1.29 -15.16
C ARG A 47 13.28 0.37 -16.04
N VAL A 48 11.97 0.45 -15.96
CA VAL A 48 11.06 -0.42 -16.69
C VAL A 48 10.45 0.35 -17.85
N THR A 49 10.68 -0.12 -19.08
CA THR A 49 9.95 0.41 -20.22
C THR A 49 8.54 -0.15 -20.20
N ASP A 50 7.56 0.69 -19.89
CA ASP A 50 6.15 0.33 -19.96
C ASP A 50 5.65 0.62 -21.38
N LEU A 51 5.12 -0.41 -22.05
CA LEU A 51 4.62 -0.31 -23.41
C LEU A 51 3.12 0.04 -23.48
N HIS A 52 2.41 -0.08 -22.35
CA HIS A 52 0.96 0.08 -22.30
C HIS A 52 0.51 1.33 -21.55
N PHE A 53 1.29 1.79 -20.61
CA PHE A 53 0.96 2.94 -19.79
C PHE A 53 2.01 4.05 -19.92
N PRO A 54 1.59 5.32 -19.82
CA PRO A 54 2.54 6.44 -19.83
C PRO A 54 3.56 6.34 -18.69
N PRO A 55 4.75 6.92 -18.85
CA PRO A 55 5.71 7.03 -17.76
C PRO A 55 5.11 7.67 -16.51
N LEU A 56 5.64 7.31 -15.33
CA LEU A 56 5.14 7.81 -14.04
C LEU A 56 5.01 9.33 -14.02
N ALA A 57 5.99 10.07 -14.51
CA ALA A 57 5.97 11.54 -14.56
C ALA A 57 4.75 12.08 -15.32
N VAL A 58 4.38 11.46 -16.44
CA VAL A 58 3.21 11.85 -17.24
C VAL A 58 1.92 11.52 -16.47
N GLN A 59 1.83 10.34 -15.84
CA GLN A 59 0.68 9.99 -15.01
C GLN A 59 0.48 10.98 -13.87
N LEU A 60 1.56 11.40 -13.20
CA LEU A 60 1.51 12.41 -12.13
C LEU A 60 1.08 13.80 -12.64
N GLN A 61 1.52 14.18 -13.84
CA GLN A 61 1.05 15.41 -14.48
C GLN A 61 -0.46 15.37 -14.74
N LEU A 62 -0.98 14.24 -15.22
CA LEU A 62 -2.42 14.05 -15.43
C LEU A 62 -3.19 14.14 -14.10
N VAL A 63 -2.68 13.55 -13.02
CA VAL A 63 -3.28 13.67 -11.69
C VAL A 63 -3.33 15.13 -11.24
N ARG A 64 -2.22 15.87 -11.38
CA ARG A 64 -2.18 17.31 -11.04
C ARG A 64 -3.16 18.13 -11.88
N ALA A 65 -3.20 17.87 -13.18
CA ALA A 65 -4.14 18.55 -14.09
C ALA A 65 -5.60 18.25 -13.75
N ALA A 66 -5.91 16.98 -13.40
CA ALA A 66 -7.25 16.57 -13.00
C ALA A 66 -7.67 17.16 -11.64
N SER A 67 -6.71 17.37 -10.73
CA SER A 67 -6.97 18.01 -9.43
C SER A 67 -7.26 19.50 -9.58
N GLY A 68 -6.80 20.15 -10.65
CA GLY A 68 -6.98 21.59 -10.89
C GLY A 68 -6.45 22.41 -9.71
N ASP A 69 -7.26 23.38 -9.26
CA ASP A 69 -6.96 24.20 -8.08
C ASP A 69 -7.24 23.49 -6.75
N MET A 70 -7.81 22.28 -6.78
CA MET A 70 -8.03 21.49 -5.57
C MET A 70 -6.71 20.93 -5.07
N LEU A 71 -6.28 21.42 -3.92
CA LEU A 71 -5.12 20.87 -3.23
C LEU A 71 -5.43 19.45 -2.78
N LEU A 72 -4.62 18.49 -3.22
CA LEU A 72 -4.62 17.13 -2.71
C LEU A 72 -4.27 17.17 -1.21
N ARG A 73 -5.06 16.48 -0.40
CA ARG A 73 -4.96 16.54 1.07
C ARG A 73 -4.71 15.15 1.65
N SER A 74 -4.23 15.12 2.88
CA SER A 74 -4.12 13.90 3.65
C SER A 74 -5.44 13.12 3.66
N GLY A 75 -5.36 11.84 3.28
CA GLY A 75 -6.51 10.96 3.12
C GLY A 75 -7.14 10.97 1.73
N ASP A 76 -6.63 11.75 0.80
CA ASP A 76 -6.89 11.54 -0.63
C ASP A 76 -5.97 10.42 -1.15
N TYR A 77 -6.33 9.83 -2.27
CA TYR A 77 -5.48 8.89 -2.98
C TYR A 77 -5.73 8.96 -4.48
N PHE A 78 -4.75 8.52 -5.24
CA PHE A 78 -4.85 8.31 -6.68
C PHE A 78 -4.15 7.02 -7.06
N CYS A 79 -4.41 6.50 -8.25
CA CYS A 79 -3.82 5.27 -8.74
C CYS A 79 -2.98 5.54 -9.98
N THR A 80 -1.77 4.99 -10.02
CA THR A 80 -0.96 4.87 -11.23
C THR A 80 -0.95 3.44 -11.72
N ARG A 81 -0.92 3.26 -13.04
CA ARG A 81 -1.01 1.96 -13.71
C ARG A 81 0.32 1.58 -14.34
N HIS A 82 0.64 0.31 -14.26
CA HIS A 82 1.90 -0.24 -14.77
C HIS A 82 1.64 -1.61 -15.40
N SER A 83 2.36 -1.96 -16.47
CA SER A 83 2.24 -3.28 -17.09
C SER A 83 2.77 -4.37 -16.20
N ASN A 84 3.92 -4.14 -15.57
CA ASN A 84 4.57 -5.14 -14.74
C ASN A 84 5.69 -4.52 -13.89
N LEU A 85 5.35 -3.71 -12.91
CA LEU A 85 6.32 -3.09 -12.03
C LEU A 85 6.90 -4.12 -11.05
N GLY A 86 8.22 -4.30 -11.07
CA GLY A 86 8.90 -5.27 -10.20
C GLY A 86 8.48 -6.71 -10.43
N GLY A 87 7.95 -7.03 -11.62
CA GLY A 87 7.51 -8.36 -12.00
C GLY A 87 6.07 -8.72 -11.64
N THR A 88 5.38 -7.95 -10.80
CA THR A 88 4.09 -8.39 -10.25
C THR A 88 3.07 -7.29 -9.94
N VAL A 89 3.43 -6.01 -9.91
CA VAL A 89 2.51 -4.92 -9.53
C VAL A 89 1.98 -4.21 -10.76
N GLN A 90 0.66 -4.11 -10.91
CA GLN A 90 -0.01 -3.44 -12.02
C GLN A 90 -0.70 -2.13 -11.61
N ALA A 91 -1.03 -1.96 -10.33
CA ALA A 91 -1.66 -0.77 -9.81
C ALA A 91 -0.93 -0.26 -8.56
N ALA A 92 -0.57 1.01 -8.53
CA ALA A 92 -0.02 1.63 -7.33
C ALA A 92 -0.98 2.71 -6.83
N PHE A 93 -1.51 2.50 -5.62
CA PHE A 93 -2.39 3.42 -4.93
C PHE A 93 -1.55 4.36 -4.07
N HIS A 94 -1.43 5.60 -4.48
CA HIS A 94 -0.70 6.63 -3.76
C HIS A 94 -1.63 7.24 -2.71
N LEU A 95 -1.46 6.82 -1.48
CA LEU A 95 -2.23 7.33 -0.34
C LEU A 95 -1.54 8.56 0.21
N LEU A 96 -2.19 9.71 0.14
CA LEU A 96 -1.64 10.95 0.65
C LEU A 96 -1.68 10.95 2.17
N THR A 97 -0.50 10.98 2.74
CA THR A 97 -0.30 11.10 4.18
C THR A 97 0.26 12.50 4.45
N GLY A 98 -0.31 13.20 5.43
CA GLY A 98 0.16 14.53 5.80
C GLY A 98 1.67 14.55 6.07
N SER A 99 2.28 15.73 6.05
CA SER A 99 3.69 15.88 6.35
C SER A 99 4.01 15.28 7.72
N SER A 100 5.18 14.65 7.83
CA SER A 100 5.66 14.01 9.07
C SER A 100 5.81 14.96 10.28
N GLU A 101 5.54 16.24 10.08
CA GLU A 101 5.55 17.27 11.13
C GLU A 101 4.26 17.33 11.94
N ALA A 102 3.25 16.52 11.63
CA ALA A 102 2.00 16.50 12.37
C ALA A 102 2.18 15.87 13.76
N PRO A 103 1.67 16.49 14.83
CA PRO A 103 1.95 16.12 16.23
C PRO A 103 1.35 14.79 16.70
N ALA A 104 0.59 14.10 15.90
CA ALA A 104 -0.04 12.83 16.27
C ALA A 104 0.48 11.66 15.40
N ILE A 105 1.76 11.32 15.55
CA ILE A 105 2.37 10.19 14.84
C ILE A 105 1.70 8.86 15.23
N ASP A 106 1.11 8.76 16.39
CA ASP A 106 0.52 7.55 16.95
C ASP A 106 -0.93 7.28 16.46
N GLU A 107 -1.60 8.27 15.89
CA GLU A 107 -2.95 8.11 15.34
C GLU A 107 -2.97 8.14 13.81
N ILE A 108 -3.83 7.33 13.24
CA ILE A 108 -4.16 7.39 11.82
C ILE A 108 -5.36 8.31 11.66
N PRO A 109 -5.26 9.41 10.89
CA PRO A 109 -6.36 10.32 10.68
C PRO A 109 -7.61 9.62 10.12
N ALA A 110 -8.79 10.08 10.52
CA ALA A 110 -10.06 9.54 10.02
C ALA A 110 -10.19 9.64 8.48
N SER A 111 -9.53 10.62 7.86
CA SER A 111 -9.41 10.74 6.40
C SER A 111 -8.68 9.55 5.79
N THR A 112 -7.57 9.12 6.40
CA THR A 112 -6.79 7.95 5.97
C THR A 112 -7.60 6.66 6.13
N HIS A 113 -8.37 6.50 7.22
CA HIS A 113 -9.29 5.37 7.38
C HIS A 113 -10.32 5.31 6.25
N ARG A 114 -10.89 6.45 5.88
CA ARG A 114 -11.84 6.53 4.75
C ARG A 114 -11.17 6.19 3.42
N ALA A 115 -9.95 6.66 3.20
CA ALA A 115 -9.18 6.34 2.01
C ALA A 115 -8.88 4.85 1.89
N LEU A 116 -8.41 4.20 2.95
CA LEU A 116 -8.20 2.75 2.96
C LEU A 116 -9.45 1.97 2.60
N LYS A 117 -10.59 2.38 3.16
CA LYS A 117 -11.88 1.78 2.85
C LYS A 117 -12.23 1.89 1.36
N ARG A 118 -12.02 3.07 0.77
CA ARG A 118 -12.24 3.30 -0.66
C ARG A 118 -11.27 2.48 -1.52
N ILE A 119 -9.98 2.44 -1.16
CA ILE A 119 -8.98 1.64 -1.88
C ILE A 119 -9.38 0.17 -1.90
N VAL A 120 -9.81 -0.39 -0.77
CA VAL A 120 -10.29 -1.79 -0.68
C VAL A 120 -11.49 -2.02 -1.59
N CYS A 121 -12.48 -1.11 -1.58
CA CYS A 121 -13.64 -1.20 -2.47
C CYS A 121 -13.26 -1.05 -3.95
N ASP A 122 -12.33 -0.16 -4.27
CA ASP A 122 -11.88 0.03 -5.65
C ASP A 122 -11.05 -1.15 -6.15
N CYS A 123 -10.25 -1.78 -5.29
CA CYS A 123 -9.58 -3.04 -5.61
C CYS A 123 -10.59 -4.12 -5.96
N HIS A 124 -11.66 -4.26 -5.16
CA HIS A 124 -12.74 -5.20 -5.45
C HIS A 124 -13.38 -4.93 -6.80
N ARG A 125 -13.82 -3.69 -7.05
CA ARG A 125 -14.51 -3.28 -8.28
C ARG A 125 -13.64 -3.39 -9.53
N SER A 126 -12.34 -3.19 -9.38
CA SER A 126 -11.36 -3.24 -10.47
C SER A 126 -10.70 -4.60 -10.62
N HIS A 127 -11.15 -5.61 -9.88
CA HIS A 127 -10.58 -6.97 -9.86
C HIS A 127 -9.08 -7.01 -9.54
N VAL A 128 -8.61 -6.08 -8.71
CA VAL A 128 -7.28 -6.14 -8.11
C VAL A 128 -7.32 -7.19 -7.01
N ALA A 129 -6.88 -8.40 -7.35
CA ALA A 129 -7.08 -9.58 -6.49
C ALA A 129 -6.15 -9.60 -5.27
N GLU A 130 -5.01 -8.95 -5.36
CA GLU A 130 -4.01 -8.90 -4.29
C GLU A 130 -3.59 -7.47 -4.05
N LEU A 131 -3.66 -7.02 -2.80
CA LEU A 131 -3.25 -5.68 -2.39
C LEU A 131 -2.19 -5.77 -1.29
N SER A 132 -1.04 -5.16 -1.54
CA SER A 132 0.02 -5.02 -0.53
C SER A 132 0.00 -3.60 0.05
N LEU A 133 0.11 -3.48 1.36
CA LEU A 133 0.19 -2.18 2.02
C LEU A 133 1.13 -2.20 3.23
N PRO A 134 1.87 -1.12 3.49
CA PRO A 134 2.67 -1.01 4.70
C PRO A 134 1.74 -0.87 5.91
N LEU A 135 1.92 -1.75 6.90
CA LEU A 135 1.04 -1.80 8.07
C LEU A 135 0.96 -0.46 8.81
N LEU A 136 2.09 0.21 8.98
CA LEU A 136 2.12 1.47 9.70
C LEU A 136 1.62 2.66 8.87
N LEU A 137 1.37 2.48 7.56
CA LEU A 137 1.02 3.55 6.62
C LEU A 137 2.01 4.72 6.67
N LEU A 138 3.25 4.38 6.97
CA LEU A 138 4.41 5.26 6.92
C LEU A 138 5.36 4.76 5.85
N ASP A 139 6.19 5.65 5.36
CA ASP A 139 7.32 5.23 4.55
C ASP A 139 8.28 4.38 5.39
N ILE A 140 8.48 3.13 4.97
CA ILE A 140 9.36 2.16 5.65
C ILE A 140 10.81 2.65 5.76
N GLY A 141 11.16 3.68 5.00
CA GLY A 141 12.50 4.27 5.04
C GLY A 141 12.70 5.37 6.08
N THR A 142 11.66 5.92 6.67
CA THR A 142 11.79 6.65 7.92
C THR A 142 12.11 5.60 8.97
N SER A 143 13.41 5.53 9.32
CA SER A 143 13.96 4.47 10.14
C SER A 143 13.06 4.21 11.33
N GLU A 144 12.51 3.00 11.43
CA GLU A 144 11.80 2.51 12.61
C GLU A 144 12.58 2.71 13.92
N SER A 145 13.91 2.83 13.80
CA SER A 145 14.77 3.21 14.91
C SER A 145 14.38 4.54 15.57
N SER A 146 13.51 5.34 14.94
CA SER A 146 13.02 6.62 15.48
C SER A 146 11.63 6.55 16.12
N LEU A 147 10.82 5.51 15.86
CA LEU A 147 9.49 5.39 16.45
C LEU A 147 9.55 4.58 17.75
N PRO A 148 9.05 5.14 18.86
CA PRO A 148 8.87 4.36 20.09
C PRO A 148 7.95 3.15 19.81
N TYR A 149 8.30 1.99 20.35
CA TYR A 149 7.53 0.76 20.16
C TYR A 149 6.03 0.92 20.43
N ALA A 150 5.67 1.59 21.53
CA ALA A 150 4.27 1.83 21.88
C ALA A 150 3.50 2.64 20.83
N VAL A 151 4.18 3.57 20.15
CA VAL A 151 3.61 4.36 19.05
C VAL A 151 3.38 3.49 17.82
N ALA A 152 4.39 2.70 17.45
CA ALA A 152 4.29 1.77 16.32
C ALA A 152 3.19 0.74 16.54
N GLN A 153 3.08 0.18 17.75
CA GLN A 153 2.03 -0.76 18.11
C GLN A 153 0.63 -0.14 17.98
N ARG A 154 0.41 1.03 18.59
CA ARG A 154 -0.88 1.74 18.56
C ARG A 154 -1.29 2.06 17.13
N ARG A 155 -0.33 2.50 16.30
CA ARG A 155 -0.56 2.80 14.89
C ARG A 155 -0.93 1.55 14.10
N ALA A 156 -0.23 0.44 14.32
CA ALA A 156 -0.56 -0.86 13.71
C ALA A 156 -1.97 -1.32 14.08
N GLU A 157 -2.36 -1.25 15.36
CA GLU A 157 -3.71 -1.60 15.81
C GLU A 157 -4.78 -0.72 15.14
N ASN A 158 -4.54 0.58 15.00
CA ASN A 158 -5.46 1.50 14.35
C ASN A 158 -5.61 1.18 12.85
N ALA A 159 -4.51 0.86 12.16
CA ALA A 159 -4.54 0.44 10.76
C ALA A 159 -5.34 -0.85 10.58
N LEU A 160 -5.12 -1.84 11.45
CA LEU A 160 -5.83 -3.12 11.42
C LEU A 160 -7.33 -2.96 11.69
N ARG A 161 -7.71 -2.08 12.63
CA ARG A 161 -9.13 -1.76 12.88
C ARG A 161 -9.79 -1.12 11.64
N ALA A 162 -9.07 -0.19 10.97
CA ALA A 162 -9.56 0.43 9.75
C ALA A 162 -9.76 -0.60 8.63
N LEU A 163 -8.78 -1.49 8.45
CA LEU A 163 -8.84 -2.56 7.44
C LEU A 163 -9.95 -3.56 7.77
N LYS A 164 -10.11 -3.98 9.03
CA LYS A 164 -11.21 -4.84 9.45
C LYS A 164 -12.56 -4.22 9.10
N GLY A 165 -12.77 -2.93 9.44
CA GLY A 165 -13.99 -2.22 9.08
C GLY A 165 -14.22 -2.11 7.56
N ALA A 166 -13.14 -1.96 6.77
CA ALA A 166 -13.22 -1.94 5.32
C ALA A 166 -13.63 -3.31 4.75
N LEU A 167 -13.02 -4.38 5.24
CA LEU A 167 -13.31 -5.76 4.79
C LEU A 167 -14.69 -6.21 5.23
N THR A 168 -15.12 -5.89 6.46
CA THR A 168 -16.49 -6.18 6.93
C THR A 168 -17.53 -5.54 6.02
N ARG A 169 -17.36 -4.26 5.70
CA ARG A 169 -18.27 -3.58 4.77
C ARG A 169 -18.25 -4.18 3.37
N LEU A 170 -17.08 -4.53 2.87
CA LEU A 170 -16.99 -5.21 1.58
C LEU A 170 -17.77 -6.53 1.59
N ALA A 171 -17.62 -7.30 2.67
CA ALA A 171 -18.37 -8.56 2.83
C ALA A 171 -19.89 -8.34 2.92
N GLU A 172 -20.34 -7.24 3.54
CA GLU A 172 -21.77 -6.87 3.60
C GLU A 172 -22.33 -6.43 2.23
N GLU A 173 -21.49 -5.82 1.39
CA GLU A 173 -21.88 -5.36 0.05
C GLU A 173 -21.88 -6.50 -0.99
N LEU A 174 -21.22 -7.62 -0.70
CA LEU A 174 -21.12 -8.77 -1.60
C LEU A 174 -22.39 -9.64 -1.54
N ALA A 175 -22.89 -10.01 -2.72
CA ALA A 175 -23.91 -11.04 -2.78
C ALA A 175 -23.33 -12.41 -2.36
N PRO A 176 -24.12 -13.32 -1.76
CA PRO A 176 -23.62 -14.62 -1.28
C PRO A 176 -22.96 -15.50 -2.33
N SER A 177 -23.29 -15.28 -3.61
CA SER A 177 -22.72 -16.01 -4.76
C SER A 177 -21.57 -15.28 -5.46
N GLU A 178 -21.22 -14.08 -5.02
CA GLU A 178 -20.23 -13.24 -5.67
C GLU A 178 -18.84 -13.52 -5.12
N THR A 179 -17.89 -13.79 -6.04
CA THR A 179 -16.50 -13.92 -5.66
C THR A 179 -15.88 -12.53 -5.51
N PRO A 180 -15.27 -12.20 -4.36
CA PRO A 180 -14.66 -10.90 -4.18
C PRO A 180 -13.52 -10.67 -5.18
N GLY A 181 -13.51 -9.48 -5.80
CA GLY A 181 -12.41 -9.06 -6.69
C GLY A 181 -11.09 -8.99 -5.92
N LEU A 182 -11.08 -8.42 -4.71
CA LEU A 182 -9.95 -8.46 -3.80
C LEU A 182 -10.01 -9.76 -2.97
N GLN A 183 -8.97 -10.58 -3.06
CA GLN A 183 -8.89 -11.90 -2.42
C GLN A 183 -7.79 -11.99 -1.37
N VAL A 184 -6.70 -11.24 -1.55
CA VAL A 184 -5.53 -11.29 -0.67
C VAL A 184 -5.12 -9.89 -0.27
N LEU A 185 -4.93 -9.70 1.04
CA LEU A 185 -4.38 -8.48 1.60
C LEU A 185 -3.05 -8.79 2.27
N ASN A 186 -1.96 -8.28 1.70
CA ASN A 186 -0.60 -8.45 2.22
C ASN A 186 -0.22 -7.25 3.08
N LEU A 187 0.04 -7.50 4.34
CA LEU A 187 0.55 -6.48 5.25
C LEU A 187 2.09 -6.50 5.24
N VAL A 188 2.69 -5.43 4.77
CA VAL A 188 4.14 -5.26 4.79
C VAL A 188 4.52 -4.73 6.17
N LEU A 189 5.20 -5.57 6.92
CA LEU A 189 5.67 -5.24 8.25
C LEU A 189 7.02 -4.54 8.18
N PRO A 190 7.26 -3.59 9.06
CA PRO A 190 8.55 -2.97 9.15
C PRO A 190 9.61 -3.97 9.64
N PRO A 191 10.88 -3.84 9.23
CA PRO A 191 11.95 -4.70 9.72
C PRO A 191 12.17 -4.48 11.22
N SER A 192 12.34 -5.56 11.98
CA SER A 192 12.62 -5.48 13.41
C SER A 192 13.94 -4.73 13.66
N SER A 193 13.95 -3.75 14.56
CA SER A 193 15.18 -3.05 14.89
C SER A 193 16.14 -3.99 15.65
N ALA A 194 17.44 -3.88 15.36
CA ALA A 194 18.45 -4.65 16.06
C ALA A 194 18.47 -4.34 17.59
N GLN A 195 18.00 -3.16 17.98
CA GLN A 195 17.88 -2.75 19.39
C GLN A 195 16.71 -3.45 20.09
N SER A 196 15.57 -3.59 19.42
CA SER A 196 14.41 -4.32 19.96
C SER A 196 14.73 -5.78 20.18
N ILE A 197 15.43 -6.42 19.25
CA ILE A 197 15.87 -7.82 19.39
C ILE A 197 16.78 -8.00 20.60
N LYS A 198 17.75 -7.10 20.82
CA LYS A 198 18.66 -7.16 21.95
C LYS A 198 17.98 -6.90 23.30
N ALA A 199 16.93 -6.09 23.33
CA ALA A 199 16.19 -5.76 24.53
C ALA A 199 15.11 -6.81 24.88
N GLY A 200 14.91 -7.85 24.09
CA GLY A 200 13.85 -8.85 24.29
C GLY A 200 12.44 -8.27 24.19
N ILE A 201 12.31 -7.09 23.56
CA ILE A 201 11.00 -6.46 23.32
C ILE A 201 10.36 -7.17 22.13
N PRO A 202 9.08 -7.60 22.24
CA PRO A 202 8.38 -8.21 21.11
C PRO A 202 8.44 -7.30 19.89
N SER A 203 8.76 -7.84 18.73
CA SER A 203 8.72 -7.04 17.50
C SER A 203 7.30 -6.58 17.21
N VAL A 204 7.15 -5.47 16.50
CA VAL A 204 5.83 -5.03 16.01
C VAL A 204 5.16 -6.14 15.21
N ALA A 205 5.94 -6.96 14.49
CA ALA A 205 5.46 -8.12 13.77
C ALA A 205 4.82 -9.17 14.70
N GLU A 206 5.47 -9.55 15.79
CA GLU A 206 4.95 -10.53 16.75
C GLU A 206 3.67 -10.04 17.42
N THR A 207 3.66 -8.77 17.86
CA THR A 207 2.46 -8.17 18.45
C THR A 207 1.31 -8.08 17.44
N THR A 208 1.63 -7.75 16.18
CA THR A 208 0.64 -7.71 15.10
C THR A 208 0.06 -9.08 14.83
N LEU A 209 0.88 -10.13 14.79
CA LEU A 209 0.41 -11.51 14.61
C LEU A 209 -0.50 -11.93 15.77
N THR A 210 -0.15 -11.61 17.01
CA THR A 210 -0.98 -11.88 18.19
C THR A 210 -2.32 -11.13 18.08
N PHE A 211 -2.30 -9.87 17.69
CA PHE A 211 -3.53 -9.09 17.50
C PHE A 211 -4.40 -9.67 16.36
N LEU A 212 -3.80 -10.07 15.25
CA LEU A 212 -4.50 -10.71 14.13
C LEU A 212 -5.17 -12.01 14.56
N GLN A 213 -4.46 -12.86 15.31
CA GLN A 213 -5.03 -14.11 15.83
C GLN A 213 -6.24 -13.88 16.73
N HIS A 214 -6.25 -12.82 17.53
CA HIS A 214 -7.37 -12.51 18.42
C HIS A 214 -8.52 -11.76 17.72
N SER A 215 -8.20 -10.88 16.78
CA SER A 215 -9.18 -9.98 16.14
C SER A 215 -9.81 -10.53 14.89
N PHE A 216 -9.13 -11.41 14.21
CA PHE A 216 -9.55 -12.08 12.99
C PHE A 216 -9.58 -13.59 13.23
N GLN A 217 -10.24 -14.03 14.33
CA GLN A 217 -10.50 -15.46 14.49
C GLN A 217 -11.18 -15.94 13.23
N CYS A 218 -10.41 -16.67 12.42
CA CYS A 218 -10.93 -17.32 11.26
C CYS A 218 -11.99 -18.32 11.74
N VAL A 219 -13.21 -18.13 11.29
CA VAL A 219 -14.26 -19.13 11.37
C VAL A 219 -13.94 -20.24 10.38
#